data_e95037670f51bb4e04fe6ad8e5ae6e81
#
_entry.id   e95037670f51bb4e04fe6ad8e5ae6e81
#
_cell.length_a   1.000
_cell.length_b   1.000
_cell.length_c   1.000
_cell.angle_alpha   90.00
_cell.angle_beta   90.00
_cell.angle_gamma   90.00
#
_symmetry.space_group_name_H-M   'P 1'
#
loop_
_entity.id
_entity.type
_entity.pdbx_description
1 polymer ?
#
loop_
_entity_poly.entity_id
_entity_poly.type
_entity_poly.pdbx_seq_one_letter_code
_entity_poly.pdbx_strand_id
1 'polypeptide(L)'
;KNARIITPLGTSALKGKEMNQLLDLTGGTVKVTDGVITYAGPSRPTCEEPEEGYEILDAEGRVLLPGFIDSHTHLVFGGYRPEEFIWRMNGESYMSIMQRGGGIVNTVHATREATPEELKCKAEWFIDVMSRMGVTTVEGKSGYGLDRDTELKQLEVMRSINLSPQRKVDIAATFLGAHALPPEYQGRADEYIDFLIHEMLPLVREKQLAENCD
;
A
#
# COMPACT_ATOMS: atom_id res chain seq x y z
N LYS A 1 -21.41 3.56 18.36
CA LYS A 1 -21.70 4.72 19.21
C LYS A 1 -20.69 4.90 20.32
N ASN A 2 -20.74 6.04 21.03
CA ASN A 2 -19.91 6.33 22.20
C ASN A 2 -18.39 6.33 21.89
N ALA A 3 -18.00 6.88 20.74
CA ALA A 3 -16.61 7.00 20.33
C ALA A 3 -16.06 8.42 20.57
N ARG A 4 -14.76 8.54 20.82
CA ARG A 4 -14.03 9.78 20.58
C ARG A 4 -13.62 9.82 19.11
N ILE A 5 -14.32 10.60 18.30
CA ILE A 5 -14.06 10.70 16.85
C ILE A 5 -12.99 11.74 16.63
N ILE A 6 -11.87 11.35 15.99
CA ILE A 6 -10.82 12.28 15.54
C ILE A 6 -10.67 12.11 14.03
N THR A 7 -10.88 13.19 13.28
CA THR A 7 -10.79 13.16 11.82
C THR A 7 -10.32 14.51 11.27
N PRO A 8 -9.59 14.55 10.14
CA PRO A 8 -9.30 15.80 9.45
C PRO A 8 -10.59 16.56 9.10
N LEU A 9 -10.52 17.89 9.10
CA LEU A 9 -11.60 18.76 8.67
C LEU A 9 -11.58 18.95 7.15
N GLY A 10 -12.78 19.16 6.56
CA GLY A 10 -12.94 19.47 5.15
C GLY A 10 -13.14 18.24 4.26
N THR A 11 -13.29 18.51 2.96
CA THR A 11 -13.59 17.51 1.90
C THR A 11 -12.43 17.27 0.95
N SER A 12 -11.29 17.92 1.20
CA SER A 12 -10.06 17.79 0.40
C SER A 12 -8.84 17.64 1.31
N ALA A 13 -7.75 17.13 0.75
CA ALA A 13 -6.49 16.99 1.47
C ALA A 13 -5.96 18.35 1.95
N LEU A 14 -5.74 18.48 3.25
CA LEU A 14 -5.15 19.66 3.87
C LEU A 14 -3.63 19.68 3.68
N LYS A 15 -3.03 20.87 3.61
CA LYS A 15 -1.60 21.08 3.34
C LYS A 15 -0.93 21.96 4.39
N GLY A 16 0.35 21.70 4.65
CA GLY A 16 1.15 22.51 5.54
C GLY A 16 0.54 22.63 6.94
N LYS A 17 0.39 23.85 7.45
CA LYS A 17 -0.15 24.12 8.80
C LYS A 17 -1.62 23.72 8.96
N GLU A 18 -2.38 23.65 7.87
CA GLU A 18 -3.79 23.26 7.92
C GLU A 18 -3.98 21.78 8.26
N MET A 19 -2.95 20.94 8.07
CA MET A 19 -2.97 19.53 8.48
C MET A 19 -3.23 19.30 9.98
N ASN A 20 -3.02 20.34 10.80
CA ASN A 20 -3.33 20.30 12.24
C ASN A 20 -4.81 20.56 12.56
N GLN A 21 -5.63 20.86 11.55
CA GLN A 21 -7.06 21.11 11.76
C GLN A 21 -7.80 19.78 11.82
N LEU A 22 -8.12 19.37 13.03
CA LEU A 22 -8.82 18.13 13.32
C LEU A 22 -10.15 18.41 14.04
N LEU A 23 -11.17 17.64 13.70
CA LEU A 23 -12.33 17.45 14.58
C LEU A 23 -11.88 16.48 15.70
N ASP A 24 -12.14 16.86 16.95
CA ASP A 24 -12.00 16.00 18.13
C ASP A 24 -13.33 16.03 18.89
N LEU A 25 -14.11 15.00 18.76
CA LEU A 25 -15.48 14.92 19.29
C LEU A 25 -15.62 13.72 20.24
N THR A 26 -15.83 14.00 21.52
CA THR A 26 -16.10 12.97 22.52
C THR A 26 -17.60 12.57 22.52
N GLY A 27 -17.89 11.29 22.71
CA GLY A 27 -19.25 10.75 22.74
C GLY A 27 -19.96 10.80 21.37
N GLY A 28 -19.18 10.67 20.30
CA GLY A 28 -19.69 10.69 18.94
C GLY A 28 -20.28 9.35 18.47
N THR A 29 -21.04 9.43 17.38
CA THR A 29 -21.63 8.28 16.67
C THR A 29 -21.25 8.33 15.20
N VAL A 30 -20.88 7.17 14.66
CA VAL A 30 -20.74 6.96 13.21
C VAL A 30 -21.77 5.93 12.78
N LYS A 31 -22.51 6.23 11.70
CA LYS A 31 -23.47 5.32 11.06
C LYS A 31 -22.92 4.94 9.69
N VAL A 32 -22.92 3.64 9.40
CA VAL A 32 -22.50 3.09 8.12
C VAL A 32 -23.68 2.33 7.52
N THR A 33 -24.01 2.60 6.28
CA THR A 33 -25.07 1.92 5.53
C THR A 33 -24.48 1.45 4.20
N ASP A 34 -24.57 0.17 3.91
CA ASP A 34 -24.03 -0.44 2.68
C ASP A 34 -22.56 -0.10 2.43
N GLY A 35 -21.73 -0.11 3.50
CA GLY A 35 -20.32 0.20 3.44
C GLY A 35 -19.98 1.69 3.35
N VAL A 36 -20.98 2.59 3.36
CA VAL A 36 -20.78 4.04 3.26
C VAL A 36 -21.08 4.71 4.59
N ILE A 37 -20.22 5.63 5.05
CA ILE A 37 -20.48 6.46 6.21
C ILE A 37 -21.57 7.46 5.86
N THR A 38 -22.76 7.30 6.45
CA THR A 38 -23.92 8.16 6.24
C THR A 38 -24.08 9.22 7.33
N TYR A 39 -23.43 9.03 8.47
CA TYR A 39 -23.37 10.00 9.56
C TYR A 39 -22.07 9.86 10.34
N ALA A 40 -21.47 10.96 10.71
CA ALA A 40 -20.38 11.05 11.68
C ALA A 40 -20.54 12.37 12.46
N GLY A 41 -20.77 12.29 13.77
CA GLY A 41 -21.01 13.50 14.55
C GLY A 41 -21.45 13.23 15.99
N PRO A 42 -21.97 14.25 16.69
CA PRO A 42 -22.49 14.08 18.05
C PRO A 42 -23.60 13.02 18.12
N SER A 43 -23.64 12.24 19.19
CA SER A 43 -24.77 11.33 19.42
C SER A 43 -26.08 12.12 19.46
N ARG A 44 -27.09 11.59 18.80
CA ARG A 44 -28.46 12.13 18.77
C ARG A 44 -29.44 11.04 19.26
N PRO A 45 -30.57 11.41 19.88
CA PRO A 45 -31.55 10.41 20.32
C PRO A 45 -31.97 9.44 19.22
N THR A 46 -32.10 9.92 17.98
CA THR A 46 -32.39 9.10 16.79
C THR A 46 -31.28 8.13 16.40
N CYS A 47 -30.05 8.28 16.94
CA CYS A 47 -28.92 7.39 16.72
C CYS A 47 -28.69 6.42 17.88
N GLU A 48 -29.44 6.56 18.98
CA GLU A 48 -29.31 5.74 20.20
C GLU A 48 -30.20 4.52 20.18
N GLU A 49 -31.36 4.62 19.52
CA GLU A 49 -32.22 3.46 19.31
C GLU A 49 -31.75 2.61 18.15
N PRO A 50 -31.75 1.28 18.31
CA PRO A 50 -31.42 0.40 17.20
C PRO A 50 -32.51 0.53 16.13
N GLU A 51 -32.18 1.12 14.98
CA GLU A 51 -33.03 0.96 13.80
C GLU A 51 -32.99 -0.51 13.37
N GLU A 52 -34.10 -1.05 12.94
CA GLU A 52 -34.18 -2.43 12.45
C GLU A 52 -33.14 -2.68 11.32
N GLY A 53 -32.30 -3.70 11.48
CA GLY A 53 -31.24 -4.03 10.53
C GLY A 53 -29.87 -3.45 10.82
N TYR A 54 -29.67 -2.65 11.87
CA TYR A 54 -28.34 -2.17 12.28
C TYR A 54 -27.76 -2.96 13.44
N GLU A 55 -26.49 -3.32 13.32
CA GLU A 55 -25.68 -3.77 14.44
C GLU A 55 -25.09 -2.56 15.19
N ILE A 56 -25.20 -2.56 16.52
CA ILE A 56 -24.65 -1.49 17.35
C ILE A 56 -23.35 -1.95 17.99
N LEU A 57 -22.24 -1.26 17.62
CA LEU A 57 -20.96 -1.36 18.30
C LEU A 57 -20.83 -0.20 19.29
N ASP A 58 -20.64 -0.49 20.58
CA ASP A 58 -20.27 0.50 21.59
C ASP A 58 -18.75 0.60 21.64
N ALA A 59 -18.23 1.78 21.32
CA ALA A 59 -16.79 2.03 21.35
C ALA A 59 -16.24 2.25 22.76
N GLU A 60 -17.09 2.36 23.78
CA GLU A 60 -16.70 2.53 25.20
C GLU A 60 -15.75 3.73 25.41
N GLY A 61 -15.96 4.80 24.67
CA GLY A 61 -15.10 5.99 24.73
C GLY A 61 -13.77 5.86 23.99
N ARG A 62 -13.50 4.73 23.30
CA ARG A 62 -12.28 4.54 22.51
C ARG A 62 -12.24 5.50 21.34
N VAL A 63 -11.01 5.76 20.86
CA VAL A 63 -10.78 6.63 19.71
C VAL A 63 -11.16 5.91 18.41
N LEU A 64 -11.92 6.61 17.58
CA LEU A 64 -12.26 6.22 16.23
C LEU A 64 -11.60 7.18 15.24
N LEU A 65 -10.79 6.65 14.36
CA LEU A 65 -10.04 7.36 13.32
C LEU A 65 -10.49 6.89 11.94
N PRO A 66 -10.30 7.71 10.88
CA PRO A 66 -10.24 7.19 9.52
C PRO A 66 -9.18 6.10 9.41
N GLY A 67 -9.37 5.13 8.53
CA GLY A 67 -8.36 4.13 8.24
C GLY A 67 -7.05 4.77 7.78
N PHE A 68 -5.91 4.21 8.20
CA PHE A 68 -4.61 4.72 7.81
C PHE A 68 -4.30 4.37 6.36
N ILE A 69 -3.60 5.28 5.69
CA ILE A 69 -3.10 5.11 4.33
C ILE A 69 -1.58 5.04 4.39
N ASP A 70 -1.01 3.92 3.93
CA ASP A 70 0.43 3.81 3.72
C ASP A 70 0.75 4.17 2.26
N SER A 71 1.30 5.34 2.06
CA SER A 71 1.49 5.97 0.75
C SER A 71 2.80 5.59 0.06
N HIS A 72 3.56 4.62 0.57
CA HIS A 72 4.78 4.16 -0.08
C HIS A 72 5.17 2.76 0.37
N THR A 73 4.77 1.75 -0.38
CA THR A 73 5.19 0.37 -0.15
C THR A 73 5.65 -0.31 -1.43
N HIS A 74 6.60 -1.25 -1.29
CA HIS A 74 6.88 -2.27 -2.28
C HIS A 74 6.33 -3.60 -1.76
N LEU A 75 5.02 -3.74 -1.77
CA LEU A 75 4.29 -4.83 -1.12
C LEU A 75 4.60 -6.21 -1.71
N VAL A 76 4.79 -6.26 -3.04
CA VAL A 76 4.99 -7.51 -3.79
C VAL A 76 6.46 -7.64 -4.16
N PHE A 77 7.19 -8.48 -3.43
CA PHE A 77 8.61 -8.72 -3.67
C PHE A 77 9.05 -10.10 -3.20
N GLY A 78 10.08 -10.66 -3.86
CA GLY A 78 10.72 -11.92 -3.48
C GLY A 78 11.83 -11.75 -2.44
N GLY A 79 12.17 -12.84 -1.73
CA GLY A 79 13.29 -12.90 -0.81
C GLY A 79 13.19 -11.98 0.41
N TYR A 80 14.25 -12.00 1.21
CA TYR A 80 14.52 -11.10 2.34
C TYR A 80 16.02 -10.84 2.38
N ARG A 81 16.43 -9.76 3.05
CA ARG A 81 17.83 -9.34 3.18
C ARG A 81 18.23 -9.15 4.66
N PRO A 82 18.03 -10.14 5.54
CA PRO A 82 18.30 -9.98 6.97
C PRO A 82 19.79 -9.78 7.26
N GLU A 83 20.70 -10.37 6.46
CA GLU A 83 22.14 -10.23 6.62
C GLU A 83 22.62 -8.79 6.42
N GLU A 84 21.96 -8.04 5.52
CA GLU A 84 22.30 -6.63 5.28
C GLU A 84 22.04 -5.76 6.51
N PHE A 85 21.04 -6.10 7.32
CA PHE A 85 20.79 -5.42 8.58
C PHE A 85 22.00 -5.62 9.54
N ILE A 86 22.49 -6.84 9.64
CA ILE A 86 23.67 -7.16 10.47
C ILE A 86 24.91 -6.43 9.95
N TRP A 87 25.14 -6.41 8.65
CA TRP A 87 26.28 -5.69 8.04
C TRP A 87 26.22 -4.19 8.33
N ARG A 88 25.04 -3.58 8.23
CA ARG A 88 24.84 -2.17 8.60
C ARG A 88 25.11 -1.91 10.08
N MET A 89 24.65 -2.79 10.96
CA MET A 89 24.93 -2.68 12.38
C MET A 89 26.42 -2.76 12.68
N ASN A 90 27.19 -3.51 11.89
CA ASN A 90 28.65 -3.60 11.96
C ASN A 90 29.38 -2.41 11.28
N GLY A 91 28.65 -1.40 10.80
CA GLY A 91 29.21 -0.19 10.20
C GLY A 91 29.57 -0.32 8.72
N GLU A 92 29.13 -1.38 8.02
CA GLU A 92 29.38 -1.49 6.59
C GLU A 92 28.62 -0.41 5.81
N SER A 93 29.29 0.16 4.80
CA SER A 93 28.68 1.14 3.92
C SER A 93 27.68 0.48 2.93
N TYR A 94 26.72 1.24 2.47
CA TYR A 94 25.79 0.79 1.43
C TYR A 94 26.53 0.28 0.18
N MET A 95 27.61 0.97 -0.24
CA MET A 95 28.41 0.57 -1.39
C MET A 95 29.12 -0.78 -1.18
N SER A 96 29.62 -1.05 0.03
CA SER A 96 30.20 -2.35 0.37
C SER A 96 29.17 -3.49 0.26
N ILE A 97 27.96 -3.25 0.74
CA ILE A 97 26.84 -4.20 0.67
C ILE A 97 26.47 -4.49 -0.79
N MET A 98 26.37 -3.44 -1.62
CA MET A 98 26.10 -3.58 -3.06
C MET A 98 27.18 -4.39 -3.79
N GLN A 99 28.46 -4.16 -3.51
CA GLN A 99 29.57 -4.89 -4.11
C GLN A 99 29.57 -6.39 -3.78
N ARG A 100 28.94 -6.79 -2.66
CA ARG A 100 28.75 -8.20 -2.27
C ARG A 100 27.51 -8.85 -2.90
N GLY A 101 26.83 -8.16 -3.81
CA GLY A 101 25.61 -8.64 -4.45
C GLY A 101 24.35 -8.43 -3.59
N GLY A 102 24.42 -7.59 -2.54
CA GLY A 102 23.27 -7.17 -1.74
C GLY A 102 22.51 -6.00 -2.40
N GLY A 103 21.65 -5.36 -1.61
CA GLY A 103 20.84 -4.24 -2.06
C GLY A 103 19.69 -4.64 -2.97
N ILE A 104 19.26 -3.70 -3.81
CA ILE A 104 18.10 -3.87 -4.70
C ILE A 104 18.27 -5.04 -5.67
N VAL A 105 19.48 -5.31 -6.15
CA VAL A 105 19.77 -6.36 -7.12
C VAL A 105 19.37 -7.74 -6.57
N ASN A 106 19.66 -8.01 -5.30
CA ASN A 106 19.25 -9.26 -4.65
C ASN A 106 17.73 -9.40 -4.59
N THR A 107 17.00 -8.32 -4.23
CA THR A 107 15.55 -8.34 -4.25
C THR A 107 15.00 -8.54 -5.65
N VAL A 108 15.56 -7.89 -6.67
CA VAL A 108 15.16 -8.07 -8.07
C VAL A 108 15.32 -9.52 -8.49
N HIS A 109 16.47 -10.12 -8.22
CA HIS A 109 16.73 -11.53 -8.55
C HIS A 109 15.70 -12.46 -7.89
N ALA A 110 15.50 -12.33 -6.58
CA ALA A 110 14.53 -13.13 -5.83
C ALA A 110 13.08 -12.91 -6.29
N THR A 111 12.73 -11.69 -6.75
CA THR A 111 11.40 -11.39 -7.26
C THR A 111 11.18 -12.00 -8.66
N ARG A 112 12.20 -12.02 -9.48
CA ARG A 112 12.17 -12.67 -10.80
C ARG A 112 11.97 -14.17 -10.66
N GLU A 113 12.64 -14.81 -9.72
CA GLU A 113 12.55 -16.27 -9.49
C GLU A 113 11.26 -16.71 -8.80
N ALA A 114 10.67 -15.85 -7.96
CA ALA A 114 9.47 -16.18 -7.20
C ALA A 114 8.25 -16.38 -8.12
N THR A 115 7.43 -17.39 -7.81
CA THR A 115 6.15 -17.60 -8.46
C THR A 115 5.13 -16.53 -8.06
N PRO A 116 4.07 -16.30 -8.88
CA PRO A 116 2.97 -15.41 -8.50
C PRO A 116 2.33 -15.79 -7.16
N GLU A 117 2.19 -17.08 -6.89
CA GLU A 117 1.59 -17.63 -5.68
C GLU A 117 2.43 -17.30 -4.43
N GLU A 118 3.75 -17.46 -4.52
CA GLU A 118 4.69 -17.11 -3.44
C GLU A 118 4.66 -15.61 -3.14
N LEU A 119 4.69 -14.78 -4.20
CA LEU A 119 4.60 -13.32 -4.07
C LEU A 119 3.27 -12.90 -3.44
N LYS A 120 2.16 -13.51 -3.87
CA LYS A 120 0.83 -13.26 -3.34
C LYS A 120 0.72 -13.64 -1.87
N CYS A 121 1.10 -14.84 -1.52
CA CYS A 121 1.05 -15.33 -0.13
C CYS A 121 1.82 -14.41 0.82
N LYS A 122 3.02 -13.99 0.42
CA LYS A 122 3.83 -13.05 1.18
C LYS A 122 3.17 -11.68 1.32
N ALA A 123 2.63 -11.12 0.23
CA ALA A 123 1.94 -9.83 0.23
C ALA A 123 0.68 -9.88 1.12
N GLU A 124 -0.12 -10.94 1.04
CA GLU A 124 -1.30 -11.13 1.88
C GLU A 124 -0.93 -11.22 3.38
N TRP A 125 0.21 -11.82 3.72
CA TRP A 125 0.70 -11.82 5.10
C TRP A 125 1.02 -10.39 5.59
N PHE A 126 1.71 -9.55 4.78
CA PHE A 126 1.95 -8.16 5.14
C PHE A 126 0.65 -7.37 5.27
N ILE A 127 -0.29 -7.56 4.35
CA ILE A 127 -1.62 -6.93 4.39
C ILE A 127 -2.36 -7.30 5.68
N ASP A 128 -2.30 -8.55 6.11
CA ASP A 128 -2.92 -8.98 7.38
C ASP A 128 -2.31 -8.24 8.59
N VAL A 129 -0.98 -8.11 8.62
CA VAL A 129 -0.29 -7.35 9.67
C VAL A 129 -0.67 -5.87 9.63
N MET A 130 -0.64 -5.24 8.44
CA MET A 130 -0.98 -3.83 8.25
C MET A 130 -2.44 -3.55 8.64
N SER A 131 -3.37 -4.42 8.26
CA SER A 131 -4.80 -4.26 8.59
C SER A 131 -5.05 -4.28 10.10
N ARG A 132 -4.31 -5.11 10.84
CA ARG A 132 -4.36 -5.14 12.32
C ARG A 132 -3.81 -3.88 12.97
N MET A 133 -2.99 -3.12 12.25
CA MET A 133 -2.48 -1.80 12.68
C MET A 133 -3.39 -0.64 12.25
N GLY A 134 -4.54 -0.95 11.62
CA GLY A 134 -5.50 0.07 11.18
C GLY A 134 -5.25 0.64 9.79
N VAL A 135 -4.33 0.05 9.01
CA VAL A 135 -4.14 0.42 7.60
C VAL A 135 -5.28 -0.15 6.77
N THR A 136 -5.92 0.68 5.97
CA THR A 136 -7.03 0.31 5.08
C THR A 136 -6.70 0.48 3.61
N THR A 137 -5.66 1.25 3.30
CA THR A 137 -5.22 1.50 1.93
C THR A 137 -3.68 1.57 1.90
N VAL A 138 -3.08 0.96 0.88
CA VAL A 138 -1.64 1.06 0.64
C VAL A 138 -1.39 1.47 -0.81
N GLU A 139 -0.36 2.28 -1.04
CA GLU A 139 0.22 2.38 -2.36
C GLU A 139 1.16 1.19 -2.58
N GLY A 140 0.84 0.34 -3.55
CA GLY A 140 1.66 -0.80 -3.95
C GLY A 140 2.48 -0.45 -5.19
N LYS A 141 3.80 -0.22 -5.01
CA LYS A 141 4.72 0.04 -6.12
C LYS A 141 5.30 -1.28 -6.64
N SER A 142 5.40 -1.41 -7.97
CA SER A 142 6.29 -2.38 -8.60
C SER A 142 7.77 -1.93 -8.51
N GLY A 143 8.63 -2.32 -9.42
CA GLY A 143 10.01 -1.81 -9.46
C GLY A 143 11.05 -2.76 -8.88
N TYR A 144 10.68 -3.99 -8.59
CA TYR A 144 11.61 -5.08 -8.27
C TYR A 144 11.65 -6.18 -9.34
N GLY A 145 11.00 -5.97 -10.47
CA GLY A 145 11.17 -6.81 -11.66
C GLY A 145 12.26 -6.28 -12.56
N LEU A 146 12.13 -5.01 -12.93
CA LEU A 146 12.99 -4.30 -13.87
C LEU A 146 13.09 -4.99 -15.25
N ASP A 147 12.16 -5.90 -15.52
CA ASP A 147 11.92 -6.54 -16.80
C ASP A 147 10.41 -6.62 -17.06
N ARG A 148 10.06 -6.96 -18.29
CA ARG A 148 8.66 -6.99 -18.73
C ARG A 148 7.80 -7.93 -17.89
N ASP A 149 8.22 -9.16 -17.79
CA ASP A 149 7.38 -10.24 -17.26
C ASP A 149 7.23 -10.11 -15.75
N THR A 150 8.28 -9.70 -15.06
CA THR A 150 8.27 -9.60 -13.61
C THR A 150 7.55 -8.33 -13.13
N GLU A 151 7.69 -7.20 -13.82
CA GLU A 151 6.91 -6.00 -13.51
C GLU A 151 5.40 -6.25 -13.67
N LEU A 152 4.99 -6.92 -14.77
CA LEU A 152 3.61 -7.31 -14.95
C LEU A 152 3.15 -8.32 -13.89
N LYS A 153 3.97 -9.31 -13.54
CA LYS A 153 3.70 -10.28 -12.49
C LYS A 153 3.42 -9.60 -11.15
N GLN A 154 4.23 -8.61 -10.76
CA GLN A 154 4.00 -7.85 -9.52
C GLN A 154 2.64 -7.13 -9.53
N LEU A 155 2.33 -6.42 -10.62
CA LEU A 155 1.08 -5.68 -10.77
C LEU A 155 -0.14 -6.63 -10.86
N GLU A 156 -0.02 -7.76 -11.56
CA GLU A 156 -1.07 -8.77 -11.64
C GLU A 156 -1.35 -9.43 -10.27
N VAL A 157 -0.33 -9.63 -9.46
CA VAL A 157 -0.49 -10.10 -8.06
C VAL A 157 -1.27 -9.06 -7.24
N MET A 158 -0.92 -7.77 -7.31
CA MET A 158 -1.67 -6.70 -6.62
C MET A 158 -3.13 -6.68 -7.04
N ARG A 159 -3.39 -6.74 -8.36
CA ARG A 159 -4.75 -6.82 -8.89
C ARG A 159 -5.51 -8.04 -8.38
N SER A 160 -4.86 -9.21 -8.32
CA SER A 160 -5.49 -10.44 -7.83
C SER A 160 -5.91 -10.34 -6.36
N ILE A 161 -5.13 -9.62 -5.55
CA ILE A 161 -5.46 -9.33 -4.15
C ILE A 161 -6.64 -8.36 -4.06
N ASN A 162 -6.65 -7.28 -4.86
CA ASN A 162 -7.74 -6.32 -4.90
C ASN A 162 -9.08 -6.94 -5.33
N LEU A 163 -9.06 -7.94 -6.19
CA LEU A 163 -10.26 -8.65 -6.64
C LEU A 163 -10.74 -9.73 -5.67
N SER A 164 -9.98 -10.02 -4.61
CA SER A 164 -10.38 -11.03 -3.62
C SER A 164 -11.59 -10.55 -2.80
N PRO A 165 -12.63 -11.40 -2.62
CA PRO A 165 -13.74 -11.09 -1.72
C PRO A 165 -13.31 -10.93 -0.26
N GLN A 166 -12.17 -11.51 0.13
CA GLN A 166 -11.59 -11.41 1.47
C GLN A 166 -10.60 -10.25 1.61
N ARG A 167 -10.56 -9.34 0.65
CA ARG A 167 -9.70 -8.15 0.67
C ARG A 167 -9.87 -7.38 1.98
N LYS A 168 -8.77 -7.15 2.69
CA LYS A 168 -8.72 -6.39 3.95
C LYS A 168 -8.24 -4.96 3.77
N VAL A 169 -7.43 -4.73 2.75
CA VAL A 169 -6.78 -3.45 2.44
C VAL A 169 -6.90 -3.20 0.94
N ASP A 170 -7.20 -2.00 0.55
CA ASP A 170 -7.18 -1.57 -0.85
C ASP A 170 -5.75 -1.25 -1.29
N ILE A 171 -5.34 -1.73 -2.46
CA ILE A 171 -4.02 -1.46 -3.03
C ILE A 171 -4.19 -0.49 -4.21
N ALA A 172 -3.67 0.73 -4.07
CA ALA A 172 -3.48 1.64 -5.19
C ALA A 172 -2.18 1.24 -5.91
N ALA A 173 -2.32 0.61 -7.07
CA ALA A 173 -1.16 0.09 -7.80
C ALA A 173 -0.42 1.21 -8.54
N THR A 174 0.91 1.28 -8.34
CA THR A 174 1.81 2.21 -9.01
C THR A 174 2.86 1.44 -9.80
N PHE A 175 2.94 1.71 -11.11
CA PHE A 175 4.03 1.18 -11.94
C PHE A 175 5.29 1.99 -11.71
N LEU A 176 6.36 1.35 -11.22
CA LEU A 176 7.67 1.95 -10.96
C LEU A 176 8.78 1.19 -11.70
N GLY A 177 8.63 0.97 -13.00
CA GLY A 177 9.65 0.29 -13.81
C GLY A 177 11.01 1.00 -13.81
N ALA A 178 11.03 2.32 -13.63
CA ALA A 178 12.25 3.12 -13.57
C ALA A 178 12.92 3.16 -12.17
N HIS A 179 12.58 2.24 -11.26
CA HIS A 179 13.11 2.24 -9.89
C HIS A 179 14.64 2.09 -9.82
N ALA A 180 15.21 1.31 -10.72
CA ALA A 180 16.66 1.16 -10.90
C ALA A 180 17.00 0.74 -12.33
N LEU A 181 18.26 0.91 -12.73
CA LEU A 181 18.75 0.38 -14.00
C LEU A 181 19.13 -1.09 -13.83
N PRO A 182 18.46 -2.02 -14.54
CA PRO A 182 18.80 -3.43 -14.44
C PRO A 182 20.16 -3.74 -15.10
N PRO A 183 20.85 -4.80 -14.65
CA PRO A 183 22.17 -5.17 -15.18
C PRO A 183 22.20 -5.32 -16.70
N GLU A 184 21.12 -5.79 -17.31
CA GLU A 184 20.98 -6.01 -18.77
C GLU A 184 21.08 -4.70 -19.57
N TYR A 185 20.80 -3.56 -18.92
CA TYR A 185 20.87 -2.22 -19.51
C TYR A 185 22.02 -1.38 -18.96
N GLN A 186 23.00 -2.00 -18.31
CA GLN A 186 24.16 -1.27 -17.78
C GLN A 186 24.83 -0.43 -18.86
N GLY A 187 24.95 0.89 -18.63
CA GLY A 187 25.49 1.85 -19.59
C GLY A 187 24.54 2.25 -20.73
N ARG A 188 23.29 1.77 -20.72
CA ARG A 188 22.27 2.04 -21.76
C ARG A 188 20.97 2.51 -21.13
N ALA A 189 21.04 3.52 -20.25
CA ALA A 189 19.90 4.01 -19.50
C ALA A 189 18.78 4.56 -20.42
N ASP A 190 19.14 5.27 -21.47
CA ASP A 190 18.17 5.82 -22.43
C ASP A 190 17.38 4.72 -23.14
N GLU A 191 18.04 3.63 -23.53
CA GLU A 191 17.36 2.47 -24.14
C GLU A 191 16.38 1.81 -23.15
N TYR A 192 16.74 1.77 -21.85
CA TYR A 192 15.82 1.24 -20.84
C TYR A 192 14.60 2.14 -20.66
N ILE A 193 14.79 3.46 -20.65
CA ILE A 193 13.66 4.40 -20.59
C ILE A 193 12.79 4.31 -21.83
N ASP A 194 13.37 4.16 -23.02
CA ASP A 194 12.63 3.95 -24.26
C ASP A 194 11.78 2.67 -24.20
N PHE A 195 12.34 1.57 -23.67
CA PHE A 195 11.59 0.34 -23.41
C PHE A 195 10.41 0.56 -22.45
N LEU A 196 10.62 1.29 -21.36
CA LEU A 196 9.54 1.58 -20.41
C LEU A 196 8.43 2.43 -21.06
N ILE A 197 8.79 3.44 -21.85
CA ILE A 197 7.83 4.36 -22.49
C ILE A 197 7.06 3.66 -23.61
N HIS A 198 7.75 2.93 -24.48
CA HIS A 198 7.17 2.43 -25.73
C HIS A 198 6.60 1.02 -25.62
N GLU A 199 7.04 0.22 -24.66
CA GLU A 199 6.55 -1.14 -24.47
C GLU A 199 5.77 -1.30 -23.15
N MET A 200 6.34 -0.89 -22.01
CA MET A 200 5.76 -1.20 -20.72
C MET A 200 4.53 -0.35 -20.39
N LEU A 201 4.61 0.97 -20.51
CA LEU A 201 3.49 1.85 -20.18
C LEU A 201 2.24 1.56 -21.02
N PRO A 202 2.33 1.36 -22.37
CA PRO A 202 1.16 0.95 -23.15
C PRO A 202 0.55 -0.37 -22.68
N LEU A 203 1.38 -1.35 -22.33
CA LEU A 203 0.92 -2.66 -21.90
C LEU A 203 0.26 -2.63 -20.51
N VAL A 204 0.85 -1.89 -19.57
CA VAL A 204 0.26 -1.68 -18.22
C VAL A 204 -1.10 -0.99 -18.34
N ARG A 205 -1.22 0.01 -19.23
CA ARG A 205 -2.48 0.70 -19.50
C ARG A 205 -3.51 -0.20 -20.16
N GLU A 206 -3.13 -0.95 -21.20
CA GLU A 206 -4.03 -1.88 -21.91
C GLU A 206 -4.62 -2.91 -20.94
N LYS A 207 -3.78 -3.48 -20.09
CA LYS A 207 -4.17 -4.46 -19.07
C LYS A 207 -4.84 -3.83 -17.83
N GLN A 208 -4.86 -2.53 -17.71
CA GLN A 208 -5.39 -1.79 -16.53
C GLN A 208 -4.79 -2.29 -15.21
N LEU A 209 -3.47 -2.39 -15.14
CA LEU A 209 -2.76 -2.97 -14.00
C LEU A 209 -2.31 -1.96 -12.96
N ALA A 210 -2.20 -0.68 -13.31
CA ALA A 210 -1.79 0.37 -12.40
C ALA A 210 -2.62 1.64 -12.62
N GLU A 211 -2.86 2.38 -11.54
CA GLU A 211 -3.56 3.67 -11.53
C GLU A 211 -2.57 4.83 -11.65
N ASN A 212 -1.35 4.61 -11.18
CA ASN A 212 -0.29 5.61 -11.11
C ASN A 212 1.00 5.08 -11.77
N CYS A 213 1.86 6.04 -12.13
CA CYS A 213 3.24 5.80 -12.55
C CYS A 213 4.16 6.75 -11.79
N ASP A 214 5.30 6.25 -11.30
CA ASP A 214 6.29 6.99 -10.52
C ASP A 214 7.69 6.81 -11.14
#